data_6aa47963090a407607486450f75317bc
#
_entry.id   6aa47963090a407607486450f75317bc
#
_cell.length_a   1.000
_cell.length_b   1.000
_cell.length_c   1.000
_cell.angle_alpha   90.00
_cell.angle_beta   90.00
_cell.angle_gamma   90.00
#
_symmetry.space_group_name_H-M   'P 1'
#
loop_
_entity.id
_entity.type
_entity.pdbx_description
1 polymer ?
#
loop_
_entity_poly.entity_id
_entity_poly.type
_entity_poly.pdbx_seq_one_letter_code
_entity_poly.pdbx_strand_id
1 'polypeptide(L)'
;YAFQILYWCGIREGELLALTPADIDFENKKLHITKSYQYINGEDIITDPKTEKSRRDVVIPDFLVEELRQFIGMLYGYGRDDRIFQITKSYLHHEMSRGAKAAGVKRIRIHDLRHSHISLLIRLGFSAVAIGNRVGHESQTITFHYAHMFPTEQIEMADKLNEEFVPGTGNGGDVQ
;
A
#
# COMPACT_ATOMS: atom_id res chain seq x y z
N TYR A 1 -11.72 -6.28 8.94
CA TYR A 1 -11.44 -6.25 7.50
C TYR A 1 -11.00 -4.88 7.01
N ALA A 2 -11.66 -3.79 7.39
CA ALA A 2 -11.26 -2.42 6.99
C ALA A 2 -9.80 -2.10 7.35
N PHE A 3 -9.39 -2.39 8.58
CA PHE A 3 -8.01 -2.16 9.04
C PHE A 3 -7.01 -3.11 8.38
N GLN A 4 -7.39 -4.34 8.08
CA GLN A 4 -6.56 -5.28 7.32
C GLN A 4 -6.26 -4.74 5.92
N ILE A 5 -7.28 -4.27 5.19
CA ILE A 5 -7.10 -3.68 3.86
C ILE A 5 -6.21 -2.43 3.94
N LEU A 6 -6.47 -1.53 4.89
CA LEU A 6 -5.66 -0.32 5.06
C LEU A 6 -4.19 -0.62 5.31
N TYR A 7 -3.91 -1.62 6.15
CA TYR A 7 -2.54 -2.00 6.49
C TYR A 7 -1.86 -2.78 5.37
N TRP A 8 -2.49 -3.85 4.86
CA TRP A 8 -1.83 -4.76 3.91
C TRP A 8 -1.84 -4.27 2.45
N CYS A 9 -2.76 -3.37 2.09
CA CYS A 9 -2.81 -2.76 0.76
C CYS A 9 -2.25 -1.34 0.74
N GLY A 10 -2.10 -0.69 1.88
CA GLY A 10 -1.57 0.67 1.99
C GLY A 10 -2.43 1.73 1.30
N ILE A 11 -3.72 1.49 1.11
CA ILE A 11 -4.64 2.43 0.46
C ILE A 11 -5.06 3.56 1.41
N ARG A 12 -5.60 4.64 0.85
CA ARG A 12 -6.12 5.77 1.64
C ARG A 12 -7.48 5.44 2.25
N GLU A 13 -7.80 6.07 3.38
CA GLU A 13 -9.10 5.89 4.06
C GLU A 13 -10.30 6.17 3.13
N GLY A 14 -10.23 7.24 2.32
CA GLY A 14 -11.28 7.54 1.36
C GLY A 14 -11.39 6.51 0.23
N GLU A 15 -10.28 5.93 -0.20
CA GLU A 15 -10.25 4.84 -1.17
C GLU A 15 -10.92 3.58 -0.60
N LEU A 16 -10.58 3.21 0.65
CA LEU A 16 -11.22 2.11 1.37
C LEU A 16 -12.75 2.26 1.43
N LEU A 17 -13.21 3.45 1.87
CA LEU A 17 -14.64 3.70 2.07
C LEU A 17 -15.44 3.79 0.76
N ALA A 18 -14.74 3.93 -0.38
CA ALA A 18 -15.34 3.91 -1.71
C ALA A 18 -15.40 2.50 -2.33
N LEU A 19 -14.71 1.50 -1.75
CA LEU A 19 -14.65 0.15 -2.32
C LEU A 19 -16.02 -0.49 -2.44
N THR A 20 -16.23 -1.13 -3.58
CA THR A 20 -17.40 -1.96 -3.89
C THR A 20 -16.94 -3.39 -4.23
N PRO A 21 -17.82 -4.40 -4.22
CA PRO A 21 -17.47 -5.74 -4.69
C PRO A 21 -16.90 -5.75 -6.12
N ALA A 22 -17.33 -4.83 -6.99
CA ALA A 22 -16.82 -4.69 -8.35
C ALA A 22 -15.35 -4.27 -8.44
N ASP A 23 -14.81 -3.66 -7.40
CA ASP A 23 -13.41 -3.23 -7.35
C ASP A 23 -12.45 -4.36 -6.94
N ILE A 24 -12.97 -5.56 -6.60
CA ILE A 24 -12.16 -6.69 -6.15
C ILE A 24 -12.11 -7.77 -7.24
N ASP A 25 -10.96 -7.93 -7.85
CA ASP A 25 -10.67 -9.02 -8.76
C ASP A 25 -10.05 -10.19 -7.96
N PHE A 26 -10.88 -11.16 -7.62
CA PHE A 26 -10.44 -12.33 -6.87
C PHE A 26 -9.62 -13.33 -7.68
N GLU A 27 -9.75 -13.33 -9.00
CA GLU A 27 -8.99 -14.23 -9.88
C GLU A 27 -7.55 -13.75 -10.04
N ASN A 28 -7.38 -12.44 -10.30
CA ASN A 28 -6.07 -11.83 -10.44
C ASN A 28 -5.52 -11.26 -9.11
N LYS A 29 -6.25 -11.43 -8.01
CA LYS A 29 -5.89 -10.99 -6.66
C LYS A 29 -5.60 -9.49 -6.60
N LYS A 30 -6.49 -8.66 -7.14
CA LYS A 30 -6.29 -7.21 -7.24
C LYS A 30 -7.42 -6.41 -6.62
N LEU A 31 -7.06 -5.25 -6.06
CA LEU A 31 -7.97 -4.14 -5.78
C LEU A 31 -7.79 -3.06 -6.85
N HIS A 32 -8.86 -2.70 -7.51
CA HIS A 32 -8.90 -1.57 -8.44
C HIS A 32 -9.21 -0.28 -7.69
N ILE A 33 -8.21 0.57 -7.51
CA ILE A 33 -8.37 1.85 -6.82
C ILE A 33 -8.68 2.91 -7.86
N THR A 34 -9.96 3.20 -8.04
CA THR A 34 -10.48 4.08 -9.10
C THR A 34 -11.30 5.25 -8.57
N LYS A 35 -11.62 5.27 -7.27
CA LYS A 35 -12.52 6.26 -6.67
C LYS A 35 -12.18 6.51 -5.20
N SER A 36 -12.72 7.59 -4.65
CA SER A 36 -12.54 7.98 -3.25
C SER A 36 -13.84 8.52 -2.67
N TYR A 37 -14.14 8.15 -1.44
CA TYR A 37 -15.30 8.62 -0.68
C TYR A 37 -14.95 9.86 0.14
N GLN A 38 -15.88 10.82 0.14
CA GLN A 38 -15.88 11.97 1.01
C GLN A 38 -17.30 12.19 1.57
N TYR A 39 -17.37 12.79 2.75
CA TYR A 39 -18.63 13.25 3.32
C TYR A 39 -18.58 14.77 3.40
N ILE A 40 -19.41 15.45 2.61
CA ILE A 40 -19.40 16.91 2.46
C ILE A 40 -20.82 17.43 2.57
N ASN A 41 -21.05 18.40 3.44
CA ASN A 41 -22.34 19.07 3.64
C ASN A 41 -23.52 18.11 3.93
N GLY A 42 -23.25 17.01 4.62
CA GLY A 42 -24.30 16.05 4.97
C GLY A 42 -24.52 14.94 3.94
N GLU A 43 -23.77 14.92 2.84
CA GLU A 43 -23.94 13.99 1.73
C GLU A 43 -22.71 13.11 1.50
N ASP A 44 -22.98 11.87 1.12
CA ASP A 44 -21.95 10.90 0.68
C ASP A 44 -21.58 11.22 -0.77
N ILE A 45 -20.32 11.56 -1.01
CA ILE A 45 -19.80 11.91 -2.33
C ILE A 45 -18.71 10.94 -2.72
N ILE A 46 -18.90 10.27 -3.85
CA ILE A 46 -17.86 9.48 -4.51
C ILE A 46 -17.22 10.35 -5.60
N THR A 47 -15.91 10.52 -5.51
CA THR A 47 -15.14 11.32 -6.46
C THR A 47 -14.13 10.46 -7.20
N ASP A 48 -13.77 10.87 -8.39
CA ASP A 48 -12.60 10.36 -9.08
C ASP A 48 -11.32 10.70 -8.29
N PRO A 49 -10.27 9.91 -8.44
CA PRO A 49 -8.97 10.23 -7.85
C PRO A 49 -8.45 11.56 -8.38
N LYS A 50 -7.79 12.33 -7.52
CA LYS A 50 -7.28 13.68 -7.85
C LYS A 50 -6.24 13.70 -8.98
N THR A 51 -5.58 12.58 -9.26
CA THR A 51 -4.54 12.44 -10.28
C THR A 51 -4.64 11.08 -10.97
N GLU A 52 -4.20 10.98 -12.21
CA GLU A 52 -4.07 9.73 -12.96
C GLU A 52 -3.27 8.66 -12.19
N LYS A 53 -2.19 9.04 -11.52
CA LYS A 53 -1.36 8.14 -10.70
C LYS A 53 -2.09 7.57 -9.48
N SER A 54 -3.19 8.17 -9.07
CA SER A 54 -4.02 7.65 -7.99
C SER A 54 -4.89 6.48 -8.44
N ARG A 55 -5.16 6.35 -9.76
CA ARG A 55 -5.77 5.16 -10.35
C ARG A 55 -4.70 4.08 -10.45
N ARG A 56 -4.92 2.97 -9.80
CA ARG A 56 -3.94 1.88 -9.74
C ARG A 56 -4.57 0.57 -9.34
N ASP A 57 -3.89 -0.50 -9.69
CA ASP A 57 -4.15 -1.84 -9.17
C ASP A 57 -3.22 -2.12 -7.98
N VAL A 58 -3.78 -2.65 -6.91
CA VAL A 58 -3.01 -3.11 -5.76
C VAL A 58 -3.16 -4.63 -5.67
N VAL A 59 -2.08 -5.36 -5.88
CA VAL A 59 -2.07 -6.83 -5.71
C VAL A 59 -2.25 -7.16 -4.23
N ILE A 60 -3.18 -8.07 -3.93
CA ILE A 60 -3.58 -8.46 -2.58
C ILE A 60 -2.82 -9.74 -2.19
N PRO A 61 -2.27 -9.85 -0.97
CA PRO A 61 -1.73 -11.10 -0.46
C PRO A 61 -2.80 -12.20 -0.37
N ASP A 62 -2.41 -13.45 -0.59
CA ASP A 62 -3.34 -14.60 -0.68
C ASP A 62 -4.24 -14.76 0.55
N PHE A 63 -3.68 -14.61 1.75
CA PHE A 63 -4.45 -14.70 2.99
C PHE A 63 -5.56 -13.63 3.06
N LEU A 64 -5.27 -12.39 2.56
CA LEU A 64 -6.24 -11.30 2.57
C LEU A 64 -7.30 -11.50 1.48
N VAL A 65 -6.95 -12.12 0.35
CA VAL A 65 -7.93 -12.51 -0.69
C VAL A 65 -8.97 -13.45 -0.10
N GLU A 66 -8.54 -14.47 0.65
CA GLU A 66 -9.43 -15.43 1.27
C GLU A 66 -10.32 -14.79 2.35
N GLU A 67 -9.74 -13.95 3.21
CA GLU A 67 -10.49 -13.19 4.22
C GLU A 67 -11.55 -12.28 3.57
N LEU A 68 -11.20 -11.60 2.47
CA LEU A 68 -12.12 -10.73 1.75
C LEU A 68 -13.24 -11.51 1.05
N ARG A 69 -12.93 -12.68 0.50
CA ARG A 69 -13.94 -13.58 -0.09
C ARG A 69 -14.99 -13.99 0.95
N GLN A 70 -14.53 -14.40 2.13
CA GLN A 70 -15.41 -14.75 3.24
C GLN A 70 -16.23 -13.54 3.69
N PHE A 71 -15.60 -12.38 3.85
CA PHE A 71 -16.27 -11.17 4.26
C PHE A 71 -17.37 -10.72 3.29
N ILE A 72 -17.06 -10.68 1.99
CA ILE A 72 -18.05 -10.33 0.96
C ILE A 72 -19.22 -11.32 0.96
N GLY A 73 -18.93 -12.62 1.16
CA GLY A 73 -19.97 -13.66 1.28
C GLY A 73 -20.91 -13.48 2.48
N MET A 74 -20.48 -12.75 3.51
CA MET A 74 -21.34 -12.43 4.67
C MET A 74 -22.19 -11.16 4.48
N LEU A 75 -21.92 -10.37 3.44
CA LEU A 75 -22.68 -9.15 3.16
C LEU A 75 -24.00 -9.51 2.47
N TYR A 76 -25.06 -9.57 3.27
CA TYR A 76 -26.41 -9.87 2.76
C TYR A 76 -27.07 -8.60 2.18
N GLY A 77 -27.66 -8.74 0.98
CA GLY A 77 -28.40 -7.64 0.34
C GLY A 77 -27.54 -6.56 -0.33
N TYR A 78 -26.23 -6.76 -0.42
CA TYR A 78 -25.32 -5.84 -1.11
C TYR A 78 -25.29 -6.14 -2.61
N GLY A 79 -25.46 -5.12 -3.43
CA GLY A 79 -25.24 -5.17 -4.86
C GLY A 79 -23.75 -5.07 -5.22
N ARG A 80 -23.44 -5.35 -6.47
CA ARG A 80 -22.06 -5.31 -6.99
C ARG A 80 -21.41 -3.93 -6.85
N ASP A 81 -22.21 -2.87 -6.93
CA ASP A 81 -21.76 -1.48 -6.91
C ASP A 81 -22.02 -0.77 -5.58
N ASP A 82 -22.52 -1.47 -4.57
CA ASP A 82 -22.71 -0.93 -3.25
C ASP A 82 -21.38 -0.83 -2.50
N ARG A 83 -21.21 0.25 -1.71
CA ARG A 83 -20.00 0.38 -0.88
C ARG A 83 -19.92 -0.76 0.15
N ILE A 84 -18.82 -1.50 0.15
CA ILE A 84 -18.56 -2.59 1.10
C ILE A 84 -18.62 -2.08 2.55
N PHE A 85 -18.05 -0.88 2.78
CA PHE A 85 -18.00 -0.24 4.09
C PHE A 85 -18.96 0.94 4.13
N GLN A 86 -20.22 0.69 4.49
CA GLN A 86 -21.25 1.74 4.67
C GLN A 86 -21.11 2.42 6.03
N ILE A 87 -19.91 2.85 6.34
CA ILE A 87 -19.52 3.53 7.58
C ILE A 87 -18.85 4.86 7.25
N THR A 88 -18.71 5.73 8.26
CA THR A 88 -18.06 7.03 8.14
C THR A 88 -16.60 6.97 8.57
N LYS A 89 -15.80 7.97 8.18
CA LYS A 89 -14.44 8.16 8.70
C LYS A 89 -14.44 8.26 10.23
N SER A 90 -15.40 9.01 10.79
CA SER A 90 -15.53 9.16 12.24
C SER A 90 -15.68 7.81 12.95
N TYR A 91 -16.47 6.90 12.37
CA TYR A 91 -16.63 5.55 12.90
C TYR A 91 -15.29 4.77 12.92
N LEU A 92 -14.54 4.80 11.82
CA LEU A 92 -13.21 4.16 11.77
C LEU A 92 -12.25 4.72 12.84
N HIS A 93 -12.23 6.05 13.00
CA HIS A 93 -11.41 6.71 14.03
C HIS A 93 -11.82 6.32 15.45
N HIS A 94 -13.13 6.15 15.70
CA HIS A 94 -13.65 5.69 16.98
C HIS A 94 -13.24 4.23 17.24
N GLU A 95 -13.41 3.35 16.26
CA GLU A 95 -13.02 1.93 16.37
C GLU A 95 -11.51 1.74 16.55
N MET A 96 -10.68 2.55 15.88
CA MET A 96 -9.23 2.57 16.13
C MET A 96 -8.92 2.91 17.60
N SER A 97 -9.60 3.92 18.15
CA SER A 97 -9.41 4.32 19.55
C SER A 97 -9.86 3.22 20.51
N ARG A 98 -11.01 2.61 20.26
CA ARG A 98 -11.57 1.52 21.03
C ARG A 98 -10.66 0.28 21.02
N GLY A 99 -10.20 -0.12 19.84
CA GLY A 99 -9.32 -1.26 19.64
C GLY A 99 -7.95 -1.06 20.32
N ALA A 100 -7.33 0.11 20.12
CA ALA A 100 -6.06 0.44 20.74
C ALA A 100 -6.15 0.41 22.29
N LYS A 101 -7.23 0.97 22.87
CA LYS A 101 -7.48 0.91 24.31
C LYS A 101 -7.66 -0.52 24.79
N ALA A 102 -8.44 -1.33 24.09
CA ALA A 102 -8.68 -2.73 24.44
C ALA A 102 -7.40 -3.58 24.39
N ALA A 103 -6.53 -3.31 23.42
CA ALA A 103 -5.25 -4.00 23.26
C ALA A 103 -4.12 -3.43 24.16
N GLY A 104 -4.36 -2.36 24.90
CA GLY A 104 -3.33 -1.73 25.75
C GLY A 104 -2.17 -1.10 24.96
N VAL A 105 -2.40 -0.73 23.68
CA VAL A 105 -1.36 -0.16 22.83
C VAL A 105 -1.63 1.32 22.56
N LYS A 106 -0.57 2.05 22.15
CA LYS A 106 -0.69 3.45 21.75
C LYS A 106 -1.61 3.59 20.53
N ARG A 107 -2.60 4.48 20.63
CA ARG A 107 -3.43 4.85 19.48
C ARG A 107 -2.60 5.52 18.39
N ILE A 108 -2.81 5.09 17.15
CA ILE A 108 -2.28 5.73 15.95
C ILE A 108 -3.43 6.31 15.11
N ARG A 109 -3.12 7.18 14.16
CA ARG A 109 -4.12 7.69 13.20
C ARG A 109 -4.41 6.63 12.14
N ILE A 110 -5.58 6.68 11.52
CA ILE A 110 -5.90 5.76 10.40
C ILE A 110 -4.86 5.83 9.29
N HIS A 111 -4.41 7.04 8.95
CA HIS A 111 -3.38 7.23 7.92
C HIS A 111 -2.02 6.61 8.29
N ASP A 112 -1.73 6.43 9.57
CA ASP A 112 -0.48 5.82 10.02
C ASP A 112 -0.40 4.31 9.66
N LEU A 113 -1.54 3.64 9.39
CA LEU A 113 -1.53 2.28 8.84
C LEU A 113 -0.86 2.22 7.46
N ARG A 114 -1.10 3.23 6.63
CA ARG A 114 -0.43 3.36 5.33
C ARG A 114 1.07 3.69 5.51
N HIS A 115 1.43 4.53 6.47
CA HIS A 115 2.85 4.77 6.81
C HIS A 115 3.52 3.47 7.27
N SER A 116 2.85 2.68 8.10
CA SER A 116 3.33 1.38 8.54
C SER A 116 3.52 0.39 7.38
N HIS A 117 2.60 0.38 6.41
CA HIS A 117 2.74 -0.41 5.19
C HIS A 117 3.99 -0.01 4.38
N ILE A 118 4.20 1.28 4.16
CA ILE A 118 5.39 1.80 3.46
C ILE A 118 6.66 1.39 4.19
N SER A 119 6.72 1.60 5.50
CA SER A 119 7.86 1.21 6.34
C SER A 119 8.15 -0.29 6.29
N LEU A 120 7.10 -1.12 6.28
CA LEU A 120 7.23 -2.56 6.12
C LEU A 120 7.87 -2.92 4.77
N LEU A 121 7.40 -2.32 3.68
CA LEU A 121 7.92 -2.58 2.33
C LEU A 121 9.39 -2.14 2.19
N ILE A 122 9.78 -1.01 2.79
CA ILE A 122 11.18 -0.56 2.83
C ILE A 122 12.03 -1.61 3.56
N ARG A 123 11.58 -2.07 4.73
CA ARG A 123 12.28 -3.11 5.50
C ARG A 123 12.40 -4.45 4.75
N LEU A 124 11.45 -4.75 3.88
CA LEU A 124 11.49 -5.92 3.00
C LEU A 124 12.37 -5.71 1.75
N GLY A 125 13.03 -4.56 1.61
CA GLY A 125 13.98 -4.28 0.54
C GLY A 125 13.38 -3.75 -0.76
N PHE A 126 12.11 -3.35 -0.78
CA PHE A 126 11.51 -2.78 -1.98
C PHE A 126 11.96 -1.35 -2.23
N SER A 127 12.16 -0.99 -3.50
CA SER A 127 12.59 0.34 -3.91
C SER A 127 11.48 1.40 -3.69
N ALA A 128 11.88 2.67 -3.51
CA ALA A 128 10.96 3.79 -3.40
C ALA A 128 10.02 3.92 -4.62
N VAL A 129 10.50 3.56 -5.81
CA VAL A 129 9.70 3.56 -7.05
C VAL A 129 8.60 2.50 -6.98
N ALA A 130 8.93 1.26 -6.61
CA ALA A 130 7.97 0.17 -6.48
C ALA A 130 6.91 0.50 -5.42
N ILE A 131 7.34 1.01 -4.27
CA ILE A 131 6.44 1.42 -3.18
C ILE A 131 5.55 2.59 -3.63
N GLY A 132 6.12 3.60 -4.28
CA GLY A 132 5.38 4.75 -4.81
C GLY A 132 4.26 4.33 -5.76
N ASN A 133 4.55 3.44 -6.71
CA ASN A 133 3.56 2.88 -7.63
C ASN A 133 2.43 2.16 -6.90
N ARG A 134 2.78 1.31 -5.92
CA ARG A 134 1.79 0.56 -5.13
C ARG A 134 0.86 1.47 -4.33
N VAL A 135 1.39 2.47 -3.67
CA VAL A 135 0.59 3.36 -2.82
C VAL A 135 0.01 4.57 -3.57
N GLY A 136 0.38 4.82 -4.82
CA GLY A 136 -0.05 5.98 -5.61
C GLY A 136 0.55 7.30 -5.06
N HIS A 137 1.85 7.30 -4.81
CA HIS A 137 2.66 8.48 -4.49
C HIS A 137 3.73 8.70 -5.54
N GLU A 138 4.20 9.94 -5.67
CA GLU A 138 5.47 10.19 -6.36
C GLU A 138 6.61 9.48 -5.62
N SER A 139 7.51 8.83 -6.34
CA SER A 139 8.67 8.15 -5.73
C SER A 139 9.54 9.10 -4.92
N GLN A 140 9.68 10.35 -5.37
CA GLN A 140 10.40 11.40 -4.66
C GLN A 140 9.80 11.67 -3.27
N THR A 141 8.46 11.62 -3.13
CA THR A 141 7.78 11.78 -1.84
C THR A 141 8.15 10.65 -0.89
N ILE A 142 8.19 9.41 -1.37
CA ILE A 142 8.62 8.25 -0.58
C ILE A 142 10.08 8.42 -0.16
N THR A 143 10.96 8.73 -1.11
CA THR A 143 12.39 8.93 -0.82
C THR A 143 12.59 10.03 0.21
N PHE A 144 11.93 11.18 0.06
CA PHE A 144 12.10 12.30 0.98
C PHE A 144 11.64 11.99 2.41
N HIS A 145 10.43 11.41 2.57
CA HIS A 145 9.88 11.15 3.90
C HIS A 145 10.51 9.97 4.62
N TYR A 146 11.02 8.99 3.87
CA TYR A 146 11.52 7.72 4.42
C TYR A 146 13.01 7.49 4.11
N ALA A 147 13.75 8.53 3.67
CA ALA A 147 15.16 8.43 3.31
C ALA A 147 16.02 7.72 4.40
N HIS A 148 15.72 8.03 5.66
CA HIS A 148 16.43 7.46 6.81
C HIS A 148 16.17 5.95 7.04
N MET A 149 15.18 5.39 6.37
CA MET A 149 14.83 3.96 6.48
C MET A 149 15.42 3.12 5.35
N PHE A 150 15.89 3.75 4.26
CA PHE A 150 16.59 3.02 3.20
C PHE A 150 18.02 2.72 3.64
N PRO A 151 18.53 1.50 3.42
CA PRO A 151 19.92 1.16 3.71
C PRO A 151 20.89 2.10 3.01
N THR A 152 21.98 2.42 3.67
CA THR A 152 23.07 3.16 3.02
C THR A 152 23.88 2.15 2.22
N GLU A 153 23.49 1.94 0.98
CA GLU A 153 24.00 0.86 0.11
C GLU A 153 25.41 1.14 -0.43
N GLN A 154 26.10 2.24 -0.01
CA GLN A 154 27.40 2.63 -0.56
C GLN A 154 28.48 1.56 -0.38
N ILE A 155 28.52 0.93 0.79
CA ILE A 155 29.51 -0.15 1.06
C ILE A 155 29.15 -1.39 0.24
N GLU A 156 27.89 -1.80 0.27
CA GLU A 156 27.39 -2.95 -0.49
C GLU A 156 27.57 -2.74 -2.00
N MET A 157 27.35 -1.53 -2.51
CA MET A 157 27.62 -1.18 -3.91
C MET A 157 29.11 -1.35 -4.24
N ALA A 158 29.99 -0.87 -3.37
CA ALA A 158 31.43 -1.00 -3.56
C ALA A 158 31.87 -2.47 -3.53
N ASP A 159 31.31 -3.27 -2.63
CA ASP A 159 31.62 -4.70 -2.52
C ASP A 159 31.15 -5.45 -3.77
N LYS A 160 29.91 -5.22 -4.24
CA LYS A 160 29.40 -5.80 -5.49
C LYS A 160 30.20 -5.37 -6.72
N LEU A 161 30.64 -4.11 -6.78
CA LEU A 161 31.51 -3.65 -7.87
C LEU A 161 32.89 -4.34 -7.83
N ASN A 162 33.41 -4.63 -6.64
CA ASN A 162 34.63 -5.42 -6.50
C ASN A 162 34.46 -6.88 -6.97
N GLU A 163 33.29 -7.49 -6.70
CA GLU A 163 32.94 -8.83 -7.17
C GLU A 163 32.85 -8.93 -8.71
N GLU A 164 32.31 -7.87 -9.35
CA GLU A 164 32.22 -7.79 -10.82
C GLU A 164 33.56 -7.45 -11.50
N PHE A 165 34.54 -6.94 -10.74
CA PHE A 165 35.86 -6.63 -11.28
C PHE A 165 36.67 -7.90 -11.49
N VAL A 166 36.73 -8.41 -12.72
CA VAL A 166 37.64 -9.45 -13.14
C VAL A 166 38.94 -8.77 -13.59
N PRO A 167 40.08 -8.95 -12.87
CA PRO A 167 41.34 -8.42 -13.35
C PRO A 167 41.63 -9.01 -14.74
N GLY A 168 41.70 -8.14 -15.74
CA GLY A 168 41.99 -8.56 -17.10
C GLY A 168 43.28 -9.39 -17.12
N THR A 169 43.20 -10.56 -17.68
CA THR A 169 44.39 -11.30 -18.13
C THR A 169 45.07 -10.45 -19.19
N GLY A 170 45.97 -9.60 -18.75
CA GLY A 170 46.81 -8.82 -19.64
C GLY A 170 47.59 -9.81 -20.50
N ASN A 171 47.19 -9.92 -21.74
CA ASN A 171 47.93 -10.59 -22.77
C ASN A 171 49.23 -9.76 -22.97
N GLY A 172 50.28 -10.14 -22.28
CA GLY A 172 51.62 -9.71 -22.59
C GLY A 172 51.98 -10.18 -24.00
N GLY A 173 51.67 -9.35 -24.96
CA GLY A 173 52.20 -9.50 -26.31
C GLY A 173 53.70 -9.18 -26.28
N ASP A 174 54.53 -10.24 -26.26
CA ASP A 174 55.93 -10.12 -26.60
C ASP A 174 56.04 -9.54 -28.02
N VAL A 175 56.58 -8.32 -28.12
CA VAL A 175 57.07 -7.78 -29.39
C VAL A 175 58.56 -8.12 -29.45
N GLN A 176 58.89 -9.04 -30.33
CA GLN A 176 60.25 -9.24 -30.84
C GLN A 176 60.55 -8.18 -31.89
#